data_e78bccaa76ad3e064009d7abb611069c
#
_entry.id   e78bccaa76ad3e064009d7abb611069c
#
_cell.length_a   1.000
_cell.length_b   1.000
_cell.length_c   1.000
_cell.angle_alpha   90.00
_cell.angle_beta   90.00
_cell.angle_gamma   90.00
#
_symmetry.space_group_name_H-M   'P 1'
#
loop_
_entity.id
_entity.type
_entity.pdbx_description
1 polymer ?
#
loop_
_entity_poly.entity_id
_entity_poly.type
_entity_poly.pdbx_seq_one_letter_code
_entity_poly.pdbx_strand_id
1 'polypeptide(L)'
;YARIGVCGVISQYNLTEAENGTRIQRAVLTNQATVEGFLVFRFEQRYNIAIKRMSKWLNEKKIIWKEDIVEGLENAPKAFIGQMQGKNFGKLLIKID
;
A
#
# COMPACT_ATOMS: atom_id res chain seq x y z
N TYR A 1 -2.96 2.78 23.92
CA TYR A 1 -2.15 3.77 23.17
C TYR A 1 -1.70 3.21 21.81
N ALA A 2 -2.63 2.95 20.90
CA ALA A 2 -2.30 2.52 19.53
C ALA A 2 -1.98 3.73 18.64
N ARG A 3 -1.08 3.53 17.66
CA ARG A 3 -0.79 4.50 16.59
C ARG A 3 -1.13 3.86 15.26
N ILE A 4 -2.01 4.50 14.50
CA ILE A 4 -2.51 4.02 13.22
C ILE A 4 -2.09 5.01 12.15
N GLY A 5 -1.30 4.56 11.19
CA GLY A 5 -0.93 5.34 10.01
C GLY A 5 -1.83 4.99 8.82
N VAL A 6 -2.53 5.98 8.26
CA VAL A 6 -3.34 5.80 7.06
C VAL A 6 -2.51 6.26 5.86
N CYS A 7 -2.06 5.29 5.04
CA CYS A 7 -1.17 5.54 3.89
C CYS A 7 -1.86 5.41 2.53
N GLY A 8 -3.13 5.01 2.48
CA GLY A 8 -3.89 4.89 1.24
C GLY A 8 -5.27 4.30 1.48
N VAL A 9 -6.14 4.45 0.49
CA VAL A 9 -7.53 4.01 0.50
C VAL A 9 -7.95 3.44 -0.86
N ILE A 10 -7.09 2.62 -1.46
CA ILE A 10 -7.28 2.10 -2.82
C ILE A 10 -8.62 1.35 -2.99
N SER A 11 -9.15 0.75 -1.94
CA SER A 11 -10.46 0.10 -1.93
C SER A 11 -11.61 1.06 -2.25
N GLN A 12 -11.40 2.36 -2.08
CA GLN A 12 -12.43 3.39 -2.29
C GLN A 12 -12.30 4.12 -3.64
N TYR A 13 -11.23 3.89 -4.41
CA TYR A 13 -10.95 4.69 -5.62
C TYR A 13 -11.99 4.52 -6.73
N ASN A 14 -12.69 3.40 -6.79
CA ASN A 14 -13.72 3.12 -7.80
C ASN A 14 -15.15 3.21 -7.26
N LEU A 15 -15.34 3.69 -6.04
CA LEU A 15 -16.67 3.85 -5.47
C LEU A 15 -17.38 5.04 -6.12
N THR A 16 -18.62 4.85 -6.54
CA THR A 16 -19.51 5.91 -7.05
C THR A 16 -20.25 6.62 -5.92
N GLU A 17 -20.35 5.97 -4.76
CA GLU A 17 -20.97 6.50 -3.56
C GLU A 17 -20.05 6.30 -2.36
N ALA A 18 -20.16 7.18 -1.37
CA ALA A 18 -19.37 7.08 -0.16
C ALA A 18 -19.72 5.81 0.62
N GLU A 19 -18.70 5.06 1.02
CA GLU A 19 -18.87 3.88 1.86
C GLU A 19 -19.33 4.30 3.27
N ASN A 20 -20.37 3.63 3.75
CA ASN A 20 -20.85 3.82 5.11
C ASN A 20 -20.22 2.78 6.03
N GLY A 21 -19.67 3.23 7.15
CA GLY A 21 -19.01 2.36 8.10
C GLY A 21 -19.19 2.79 9.55
N THR A 22 -18.74 1.96 10.46
CA THR A 22 -18.77 2.26 11.89
C THR A 22 -17.88 3.47 12.19
N ARG A 23 -18.42 4.41 12.96
CA ARG A 23 -17.65 5.57 13.41
C ARG A 23 -16.54 5.15 14.37
N ILE A 24 -15.31 5.48 14.07
CA ILE A 24 -14.14 5.08 14.84
C ILE A 24 -13.84 5.99 16.04
N GLN A 25 -14.47 7.17 16.13
CA GLN A 25 -14.14 8.20 17.12
C GLN A 25 -14.21 7.68 18.55
N ARG A 26 -15.24 6.88 18.88
CA ARG A 26 -15.36 6.30 20.22
C ARG A 26 -14.18 5.38 20.54
N ALA A 27 -13.82 4.50 19.62
CA ALA A 27 -12.69 3.58 19.81
C ALA A 27 -11.36 4.33 19.94
N VAL A 28 -11.14 5.35 19.13
CA VAL A 28 -9.96 6.22 19.22
C VAL A 28 -9.87 6.89 20.57
N LEU A 29 -10.98 7.46 21.06
CA LEU A 29 -11.03 8.16 22.35
C LEU A 29 -10.79 7.20 23.52
N THR A 30 -11.57 6.09 23.59
CA THR A 30 -11.50 5.18 24.74
C THR A 30 -10.16 4.45 24.85
N ASN A 31 -9.51 4.18 23.73
CA ASN A 31 -8.18 3.56 23.70
C ASN A 31 -7.03 4.57 23.68
N GLN A 32 -7.32 5.87 23.77
CA GLN A 32 -6.31 6.94 23.67
C GLN A 32 -5.38 6.75 22.47
N ALA A 33 -5.97 6.37 21.32
CA ALA A 33 -5.24 6.07 20.10
C ALA A 33 -5.01 7.33 19.26
N THR A 34 -3.98 7.29 18.42
CA THR A 34 -3.69 8.32 17.42
C THR A 34 -3.93 7.74 16.04
N VAL A 35 -4.68 8.47 15.20
CA VAL A 35 -4.86 8.13 13.78
C VAL A 35 -4.29 9.28 12.96
N GLU A 36 -3.30 9.00 12.11
CA GLU A 36 -2.61 9.99 11.29
C GLU A 36 -2.59 9.57 9.83
N GLY A 37 -3.11 10.41 8.94
CA GLY A 37 -2.94 10.27 7.50
C GLY A 37 -1.62 10.88 7.04
N PHE A 38 -0.93 10.25 6.10
CA PHE A 38 0.27 10.80 5.50
C PHE A 38 0.43 10.39 4.03
N LEU A 39 1.13 11.24 3.28
CA LEU A 39 1.63 10.91 1.96
C LEU A 39 3.13 10.62 2.05
N VAL A 40 3.61 9.63 1.30
CA VAL A 40 5.01 9.22 1.31
C VAL A 40 5.97 10.36 1.01
N PHE A 41 5.57 11.33 0.20
CA PHE A 41 6.35 12.51 -0.18
C PHE A 41 6.78 13.38 1.01
N ARG A 42 6.01 13.35 2.11
CA ARG A 42 6.40 14.00 3.37
C ARG A 42 7.77 13.55 3.89
N PHE A 43 8.20 12.35 3.48
CA PHE A 43 9.44 11.72 3.95
C PHE A 43 10.52 11.63 2.87
N GLU A 44 10.42 12.39 1.79
CA GLU A 44 11.32 12.34 0.63
C GLU A 44 12.81 12.44 1.04
N GLN A 45 13.14 13.35 1.93
CA GLN A 45 14.50 13.53 2.44
C GLN A 45 15.07 12.28 3.15
N ARG A 46 14.22 11.33 3.53
CA ARG A 46 14.59 10.09 4.21
C ARG A 46 14.60 8.86 3.30
N TYR A 47 14.31 8.99 2.01
CA TYR A 47 14.24 7.85 1.09
C TYR A 47 15.55 7.07 1.02
N ASN A 48 16.68 7.75 0.95
CA ASN A 48 17.99 7.08 0.91
C ASN A 48 18.26 6.24 2.15
N ILE A 49 17.80 6.69 3.32
CA ILE A 49 17.93 5.93 4.58
C ILE A 49 17.03 4.70 4.53
N ALA A 50 15.80 4.86 4.07
CA ALA A 50 14.82 3.77 3.95
C ALA A 50 15.30 2.69 2.96
N ILE A 51 15.78 3.09 1.77
CA ILE A 51 16.30 2.19 0.75
C ILE A 51 17.48 1.38 1.30
N LYS A 52 18.46 2.02 1.93
CA LYS A 52 19.61 1.31 2.53
C LYS A 52 19.19 0.30 3.58
N ARG A 53 18.23 0.66 4.44
CA ARG A 53 17.74 -0.22 5.50
C ARG A 53 16.96 -1.40 4.93
N MET A 54 16.08 -1.16 3.95
CA MET A 54 15.31 -2.21 3.31
C MET A 54 16.20 -3.17 2.52
N SER A 55 17.19 -2.68 1.78
CA SER A 55 18.18 -3.51 1.08
C SER A 55 18.94 -4.40 2.05
N LYS A 56 19.34 -3.86 3.21
CA LYS A 56 19.97 -4.67 4.26
C LYS A 56 19.04 -5.79 4.75
N TRP A 57 17.77 -5.48 5.04
CA TRP A 57 16.81 -6.47 5.50
C TRP A 57 16.50 -7.55 4.46
N LEU A 58 16.47 -7.18 3.17
CA LEU A 58 16.34 -8.15 2.08
C LEU A 58 17.53 -9.12 2.05
N ASN A 59 18.76 -8.60 2.10
CA ASN A 59 19.98 -9.41 2.13
C ASN A 59 20.05 -10.33 3.36
N GLU A 60 19.57 -9.85 4.50
CA GLU A 60 19.49 -10.62 5.75
C GLU A 60 18.28 -11.56 5.79
N LYS A 61 17.46 -11.64 4.73
CA LYS A 61 16.22 -12.44 4.63
C LYS A 61 15.20 -12.12 5.75
N LYS A 62 15.23 -10.90 6.29
CA LYS A 62 14.30 -10.44 7.33
C LYS A 62 12.96 -9.98 6.76
N ILE A 63 12.90 -9.64 5.47
CA ILE A 63 11.67 -9.32 4.76
C ILE A 63 11.55 -10.23 3.55
N ILE A 64 10.31 -10.62 3.30
CA ILE A 64 9.92 -11.42 2.14
C ILE A 64 9.18 -10.50 1.18
N TRP A 65 9.50 -10.58 -0.09
CA TRP A 65 8.83 -9.85 -1.16
C TRP A 65 8.29 -10.83 -2.20
N LYS A 66 7.23 -10.41 -2.86
CA LYS A 66 6.63 -11.15 -3.96
C LYS A 66 6.29 -10.22 -5.09
N GLU A 67 6.42 -10.74 -6.29
CA GLU A 67 6.05 -10.09 -7.54
C GLU A 67 5.08 -10.96 -8.31
N ASP A 68 4.08 -10.31 -8.93
CA ASP A 68 3.24 -10.90 -9.97
C ASP A 68 3.66 -10.26 -11.30
N ILE A 69 4.26 -11.05 -12.18
CA ILE A 69 4.79 -10.55 -13.46
C ILE A 69 3.81 -10.94 -14.56
N VAL A 70 3.32 -9.95 -15.28
CA VAL A 70 2.50 -10.14 -16.50
C VAL A 70 3.34 -9.74 -17.70
N GLU A 71 3.49 -10.62 -18.65
CA GLU A 71 4.28 -10.39 -19.86
C GLU A 71 3.47 -9.64 -20.92
N GLY A 72 4.13 -8.71 -21.61
CA GLY A 72 3.59 -7.91 -22.71
C GLY A 72 2.83 -6.67 -22.28
N LEU A 73 3.18 -5.54 -22.89
CA LEU A 73 2.54 -4.24 -22.62
C LEU A 73 1.04 -4.25 -22.94
N GLU A 74 0.62 -5.03 -23.93
CA GLU A 74 -0.78 -5.20 -24.32
C GLU A 74 -1.66 -5.75 -23.20
N ASN A 75 -1.07 -6.44 -22.23
CA ASN A 75 -1.77 -6.99 -21.08
C ASN A 75 -1.88 -6.01 -19.89
N ALA A 76 -1.22 -4.85 -19.96
CA ALA A 76 -1.23 -3.85 -18.88
C ALA A 76 -2.65 -3.38 -18.48
N PRO A 77 -3.59 -3.08 -19.40
CA PRO A 77 -4.93 -2.66 -19.00
C PRO A 77 -5.67 -3.75 -18.22
N LYS A 78 -5.58 -5.01 -18.66
CA LYS A 78 -6.21 -6.15 -18.00
C LYS A 78 -5.60 -6.41 -16.62
N ALA A 79 -4.28 -6.32 -16.52
CA ALA A 79 -3.56 -6.47 -15.26
C ALA A 79 -3.94 -5.37 -14.26
N PHE A 80 -4.04 -4.12 -14.71
CA PHE A 80 -4.47 -2.99 -13.88
C PHE A 80 -5.90 -3.18 -13.34
N ILE A 81 -6.85 -3.57 -14.20
CA ILE A 81 -8.22 -3.88 -13.77
C ILE A 81 -8.20 -5.01 -12.73
N GLY A 82 -7.39 -6.05 -12.96
CA GLY A 82 -7.21 -7.15 -12.02
C GLY A 82 -6.68 -6.69 -10.66
N GLN A 83 -5.72 -5.76 -10.66
CA GLN A 83 -5.19 -5.16 -9.43
C GLN A 83 -6.27 -4.43 -8.64
N MET A 84 -7.13 -3.65 -9.30
CA MET A 84 -8.24 -2.94 -8.66
C MET A 84 -9.30 -3.90 -8.09
N GLN A 85 -9.31 -5.14 -8.57
CA GLN A 85 -10.17 -6.23 -8.09
C GLN A 85 -9.47 -7.14 -7.05
N GLY A 86 -8.24 -6.80 -6.64
CA GLY A 86 -7.47 -7.57 -5.67
C GLY A 86 -6.99 -8.94 -6.15
N LYS A 87 -6.82 -9.12 -7.48
CA LYS A 87 -6.42 -10.41 -8.06
C LYS A 87 -4.92 -10.72 -7.96
N ASN A 88 -4.09 -9.68 -7.78
CA ASN A 88 -2.65 -9.86 -7.64
C ASN A 88 -2.27 -10.20 -6.20
N PHE A 89 -1.16 -10.93 -6.06
CA PHE A 89 -0.52 -11.19 -4.78
C PHE A 89 0.93 -10.72 -4.81
N GLY A 90 1.17 -9.53 -4.27
CA GLY A 90 2.47 -8.89 -4.31
C GLY A 90 2.53 -7.70 -5.26
N LYS A 91 3.74 -7.30 -5.64
CA LYS A 91 3.95 -6.19 -6.57
C LYS A 91 3.60 -6.62 -7.99
N LEU A 92 2.54 -6.04 -8.56
CA LEU A 92 2.20 -6.25 -9.96
C LEU A 92 3.19 -5.50 -10.85
N LEU A 93 3.80 -6.22 -11.79
CA LEU A 93 4.76 -5.70 -12.76
C LEU A 93 4.33 -6.12 -14.17
N ILE A 94 4.55 -5.24 -15.13
CA ILE A 94 4.41 -5.54 -16.55
C ILE A 94 5.82 -5.66 -17.13
N LYS A 95 6.16 -6.84 -17.62
CA LYS A 95 7.43 -7.05 -18.30
C LYS A 95 7.28 -6.55 -19.74
N ILE A 96 8.09 -5.59 -20.10
CA ILE A 96 8.21 -5.03 -21.44
C ILE A 96 9.51 -5.57 -22.01
N ASP A 97 9.45 -6.19 -23.17
CA ASP A 97 10.62 -6.77 -23.86
C ASP A 97 11.62 -5.71 -24.29
#